data_22b45d80af117417d76361c399b1e4d6
#
_entry.id   22b45d80af117417d76361c399b1e4d6
#
_cell.length_a   1.000
_cell.length_b   1.000
_cell.length_c   1.000
_cell.angle_alpha   90.00
_cell.angle_beta   90.00
_cell.angle_gamma   90.00
#
_symmetry.space_group_name_H-M   'P 1'
#
loop_
_entity.id
_entity.type
_entity.pdbx_description
1 polymer ?
#
loop_
_entity_poly.entity_id
_entity_poly.type
_entity_poly.pdbx_seq_one_letter_code
_entity_poly.pdbx_strand_id
1 'polypeptide(L)'
;VEDIPLLVESGMAPLFPLVVVVHADVELRVRRLVEQRGMAEADARARIAAQASDQQRRAVADVWLDNSGSPEDLVRRARDVWNTRVQPFAHNLAQRQIARAPARLVPADPSWPDQARRIVNRLKIACGHKALRVDHIGSTAVSGFPDFLAKDVIDIQVTVESLDVADELAEPLLAAGYPRLEHITQDTEKTDARSTVGRYDHTDSAALWHKRVHASADPGRPTNVHLRVHGWPNQQFALLFVDWLAANPGAREDYLTVKCDADRRADGELARYVTAKEPWFLDAYQRAWEWADAVHWRP
;
A
#
# COMPACT_ATOMS: atom_id res chain seq x y z
N VAL A 1 7.32 -20.37 -8.11
CA VAL A 1 6.30 -20.60 -7.07
C VAL A 1 6.89 -21.57 -6.07
N GLU A 2 6.82 -21.22 -4.78
CA GLU A 2 7.26 -22.04 -3.67
C GLU A 2 6.05 -22.44 -2.83
N ASP A 3 5.96 -23.70 -2.44
CA ASP A 3 4.97 -24.23 -1.51
C ASP A 3 5.56 -24.33 -0.10
N ILE A 4 5.09 -23.49 0.81
CA ILE A 4 5.63 -23.38 2.17
C ILE A 4 4.51 -23.65 3.18
N PRO A 5 4.42 -24.89 3.72
CA PRO A 5 3.33 -25.32 4.59
C PRO A 5 3.14 -24.49 5.87
N LEU A 6 4.21 -23.92 6.42
CA LEU A 6 4.23 -23.15 7.68
C LEU A 6 4.61 -21.69 7.46
N LEU A 7 4.30 -21.13 6.29
CA LEU A 7 4.64 -19.75 5.92
C LEU A 7 4.16 -18.71 6.95
N VAL A 8 2.93 -18.89 7.44
CA VAL A 8 2.30 -17.96 8.38
C VAL A 8 2.87 -18.12 9.78
N GLU A 9 2.99 -19.36 10.23
CA GLU A 9 3.51 -19.71 11.55
C GLU A 9 4.99 -19.30 11.73
N SER A 10 5.78 -19.37 10.66
CA SER A 10 7.18 -18.94 10.66
C SER A 10 7.39 -17.44 10.49
N GLY A 11 6.31 -16.67 10.22
CA GLY A 11 6.41 -15.24 9.97
C GLY A 11 7.11 -14.87 8.66
N MET A 12 7.28 -15.81 7.72
CA MET A 12 8.03 -15.61 6.48
C MET A 12 7.25 -14.89 5.37
N ALA A 13 5.94 -14.73 5.52
CA ALA A 13 5.10 -14.13 4.48
C ALA A 13 5.63 -12.80 3.92
N PRO A 14 6.17 -11.85 4.71
CA PRO A 14 6.69 -10.58 4.18
C PRO A 14 7.96 -10.72 3.31
N LEU A 15 8.62 -11.87 3.29
CA LEU A 15 9.78 -12.13 2.41
C LEU A 15 9.37 -12.34 0.95
N PHE A 16 8.09 -12.61 0.69
CA PHE A 16 7.58 -12.93 -0.64
C PHE A 16 6.82 -11.76 -1.24
N PRO A 17 7.04 -11.44 -2.51
CA PRO A 17 6.38 -10.31 -3.18
C PRO A 17 4.89 -10.56 -3.43
N LEU A 18 4.44 -11.82 -3.46
CA LEU A 18 3.05 -12.22 -3.60
C LEU A 18 2.80 -13.51 -2.80
N VAL A 19 1.79 -13.48 -1.92
CA VAL A 19 1.41 -14.62 -1.06
C VAL A 19 0.01 -15.10 -1.44
N VAL A 20 -0.08 -16.37 -1.86
CA VAL A 20 -1.35 -17.06 -2.13
C VAL A 20 -1.63 -18.04 -1.00
N VAL A 21 -2.77 -17.86 -0.33
CA VAL A 21 -3.22 -18.79 0.72
C VAL A 21 -4.37 -19.62 0.20
N VAL A 22 -4.23 -20.94 0.27
CA VAL A 22 -5.31 -21.89 -0.01
C VAL A 22 -6.03 -22.22 1.29
N HIS A 23 -7.31 -21.93 1.33
CA HIS A 23 -8.19 -22.13 2.48
C HIS A 23 -9.19 -23.26 2.23
N ALA A 24 -9.55 -23.97 3.28
CA ALA A 24 -10.74 -24.82 3.33
C ALA A 24 -11.35 -24.77 4.74
N ASP A 25 -12.67 -24.90 4.81
CA ASP A 25 -13.39 -24.92 6.08
C ASP A 25 -12.85 -25.97 7.04
N VAL A 26 -12.84 -25.66 8.35
CA VAL A 26 -12.26 -26.51 9.39
C VAL A 26 -12.87 -27.91 9.35
N GLU A 27 -14.18 -28.05 9.27
CA GLU A 27 -14.86 -29.35 9.24
C GLU A 27 -14.51 -30.16 7.99
N LEU A 28 -14.35 -29.51 6.85
CA LEU A 28 -13.89 -30.15 5.63
C LEU A 28 -12.44 -30.64 5.76
N ARG A 29 -11.57 -29.84 6.40
CA ARG A 29 -10.17 -30.22 6.67
C ARG A 29 -10.10 -31.42 7.60
N VAL A 30 -10.89 -31.45 8.68
CA VAL A 30 -11.01 -32.60 9.60
C VAL A 30 -11.43 -33.84 8.82
N ARG A 31 -12.52 -33.74 8.04
CA ARG A 31 -13.03 -34.86 7.22
C ARG A 31 -11.96 -35.40 6.26
N ARG A 32 -11.28 -34.53 5.53
CA ARG A 32 -10.18 -34.94 4.61
C ARG A 32 -9.02 -35.66 5.33
N LEU A 33 -8.66 -35.22 6.54
CA LEU A 33 -7.62 -35.86 7.33
C LEU A 33 -8.06 -37.25 7.82
N VAL A 34 -9.32 -37.40 8.24
CA VAL A 34 -9.86 -38.68 8.71
C VAL A 34 -10.04 -39.66 7.52
N GLU A 35 -10.75 -39.23 6.47
CA GLU A 35 -11.15 -40.11 5.36
C GLU A 35 -9.98 -40.46 4.43
N GLN A 36 -9.10 -39.48 4.13
CA GLN A 36 -8.05 -39.67 3.13
C GLN A 36 -6.71 -40.08 3.74
N ARG A 37 -6.46 -39.76 5.01
CA ARG A 37 -5.19 -40.06 5.70
C ARG A 37 -5.35 -41.02 6.90
N GLY A 38 -6.56 -41.48 7.20
CA GLY A 38 -6.82 -42.43 8.29
C GLY A 38 -6.51 -41.87 9.69
N MET A 39 -6.49 -40.54 9.86
CA MET A 39 -6.17 -39.91 11.13
C MET A 39 -7.37 -40.01 12.10
N ALA A 40 -7.12 -40.22 13.39
CA ALA A 40 -8.19 -40.11 14.37
C ALA A 40 -8.73 -38.66 14.41
N GLU A 41 -10.04 -38.49 14.57
CA GLU A 41 -10.67 -37.17 14.52
C GLU A 41 -10.11 -36.21 15.58
N ALA A 42 -9.84 -36.69 16.78
CA ALA A 42 -9.24 -35.88 17.85
C ALA A 42 -7.85 -35.35 17.45
N ASP A 43 -7.03 -36.19 16.82
CA ASP A 43 -5.69 -35.81 16.35
C ASP A 43 -5.78 -34.81 15.18
N ALA A 44 -6.76 -35.00 14.27
CA ALA A 44 -7.00 -34.09 13.17
C ALA A 44 -7.39 -32.69 13.68
N ARG A 45 -8.29 -32.61 14.65
CA ARG A 45 -8.70 -31.35 15.29
C ARG A 45 -7.55 -30.70 16.05
N ALA A 46 -6.79 -31.44 16.82
CA ALA A 46 -5.61 -30.95 17.55
C ALA A 46 -4.56 -30.37 16.58
N ARG A 47 -4.29 -31.08 15.47
CA ARG A 47 -3.36 -30.62 14.43
C ARG A 47 -3.83 -29.33 13.75
N ILE A 48 -5.12 -29.20 13.45
CA ILE A 48 -5.67 -27.98 12.86
C ILE A 48 -5.61 -26.82 13.86
N ALA A 49 -5.93 -27.05 15.12
CA ALA A 49 -5.90 -26.04 16.17
C ALA A 49 -4.47 -25.52 16.45
N ALA A 50 -3.44 -26.31 16.20
CA ALA A 50 -2.03 -25.92 16.34
C ALA A 50 -1.51 -25.06 15.18
N GLN A 51 -2.26 -24.93 14.08
CA GLN A 51 -1.89 -24.11 12.93
C GLN A 51 -2.40 -22.67 13.08
N ALA A 52 -1.87 -21.76 12.24
CA ALA A 52 -2.35 -20.39 12.16
C ALA A 52 -3.86 -20.34 11.91
N SER A 53 -4.55 -19.46 12.63
CA SER A 53 -5.99 -19.20 12.45
C SER A 53 -6.28 -18.62 11.07
N ASP A 54 -7.53 -18.67 10.64
CA ASP A 54 -7.96 -18.06 9.38
C ASP A 54 -7.72 -16.55 9.38
N GLN A 55 -7.87 -15.89 10.53
CA GLN A 55 -7.56 -14.47 10.67
C GLN A 55 -6.06 -14.19 10.42
N GLN A 56 -5.17 -14.98 11.01
CA GLN A 56 -3.72 -14.84 10.80
C GLN A 56 -3.34 -15.12 9.34
N ARG A 57 -3.95 -16.13 8.72
CA ARG A 57 -3.73 -16.46 7.30
C ARG A 57 -4.27 -15.36 6.36
N ARG A 58 -5.45 -14.79 6.63
CA ARG A 58 -6.00 -13.66 5.89
C ARG A 58 -5.13 -12.41 6.01
N ALA A 59 -4.55 -12.18 7.19
CA ALA A 59 -3.70 -11.01 7.43
C ALA A 59 -2.46 -10.96 6.54
N VAL A 60 -1.97 -12.08 6.03
CA VAL A 60 -0.78 -12.16 5.16
C VAL A 60 -1.11 -12.46 3.69
N ALA A 61 -2.33 -12.90 3.38
CA ALA A 61 -2.72 -13.31 2.04
C ALA A 61 -2.93 -12.12 1.10
N ASP A 62 -2.19 -12.08 0.00
CA ASP A 62 -2.50 -11.20 -1.13
C ASP A 62 -3.61 -11.79 -2.01
N VAL A 63 -3.69 -13.13 -2.05
CA VAL A 63 -4.73 -13.89 -2.73
C VAL A 63 -5.27 -14.96 -1.79
N TRP A 64 -6.60 -15.06 -1.72
CA TRP A 64 -7.29 -16.08 -0.95
C TRP A 64 -8.00 -17.04 -1.88
N LEU A 65 -7.54 -18.29 -1.97
CA LEU A 65 -8.16 -19.36 -2.75
C LEU A 65 -8.97 -20.26 -1.84
N ASP A 66 -10.27 -20.21 -1.99
CA ASP A 66 -11.17 -21.09 -1.24
C ASP A 66 -11.26 -22.49 -1.91
N ASN A 67 -10.87 -23.51 -1.16
CA ASN A 67 -10.91 -24.93 -1.51
C ASN A 67 -12.01 -25.68 -0.73
N SER A 68 -13.08 -24.99 -0.34
CA SER A 68 -14.24 -25.62 0.34
C SER A 68 -15.24 -26.22 -0.64
N GLY A 69 -15.17 -25.86 -1.93
CA GLY A 69 -16.00 -26.36 -3.00
C GLY A 69 -15.41 -27.59 -3.72
N SER A 70 -15.79 -27.77 -4.99
CA SER A 70 -15.28 -28.85 -5.83
C SER A 70 -13.82 -28.65 -6.24
N PRO A 71 -13.08 -29.74 -6.55
CA PRO A 71 -11.72 -29.62 -7.10
C PRO A 71 -11.68 -28.81 -8.40
N GLU A 72 -12.69 -28.96 -9.25
CA GLU A 72 -12.82 -28.25 -10.53
C GLU A 72 -12.96 -26.75 -10.32
N ASP A 73 -13.72 -26.32 -9.30
CA ASP A 73 -13.86 -24.91 -8.92
C ASP A 73 -12.54 -24.32 -8.45
N LEU A 74 -11.79 -25.04 -7.64
CA LEU A 74 -10.47 -24.61 -7.20
C LEU A 74 -9.51 -24.45 -8.38
N VAL A 75 -9.47 -25.44 -9.28
CA VAL A 75 -8.61 -25.40 -10.48
C VAL A 75 -8.98 -24.21 -11.37
N ARG A 76 -10.28 -23.95 -11.57
CA ARG A 76 -10.74 -22.78 -12.33
C ARG A 76 -10.25 -21.47 -11.69
N ARG A 77 -10.49 -21.28 -10.39
CA ARG A 77 -10.05 -20.08 -9.65
C ARG A 77 -8.53 -19.93 -9.65
N ALA A 78 -7.80 -21.01 -9.48
CA ALA A 78 -6.34 -20.98 -9.51
C ALA A 78 -5.81 -20.58 -10.90
N ARG A 79 -6.44 -21.06 -11.99
CA ARG A 79 -6.10 -20.63 -13.37
C ARG A 79 -6.43 -19.16 -13.60
N ASP A 80 -7.56 -18.69 -13.09
CA ASP A 80 -7.93 -17.27 -13.19
C ASP A 80 -6.90 -16.41 -12.50
N VAL A 81 -6.52 -16.71 -11.25
CA VAL A 81 -5.47 -16.00 -10.50
C VAL A 81 -4.13 -16.08 -11.23
N TRP A 82 -3.77 -17.23 -11.77
CA TRP A 82 -2.55 -17.39 -12.55
C TRP A 82 -2.52 -16.46 -13.76
N ASN A 83 -3.57 -16.48 -14.58
CA ASN A 83 -3.63 -15.73 -15.83
C ASN A 83 -3.81 -14.23 -15.62
N THR A 84 -4.58 -13.82 -14.60
CA THR A 84 -4.93 -12.40 -14.40
C THR A 84 -3.99 -11.67 -13.45
N ARG A 85 -3.22 -12.40 -12.61
CA ARG A 85 -2.38 -11.78 -11.60
C ARG A 85 -0.95 -12.31 -11.56
N VAL A 86 -0.74 -13.64 -11.38
CA VAL A 86 0.61 -14.19 -11.16
C VAL A 86 1.48 -14.05 -12.41
N GLN A 87 0.98 -14.45 -13.57
CA GLN A 87 1.71 -14.37 -14.83
C GLN A 87 1.99 -12.91 -15.25
N PRO A 88 1.01 -11.98 -15.23
CA PRO A 88 1.28 -10.57 -15.50
C PRO A 88 2.25 -9.94 -14.49
N PHE A 89 2.14 -10.29 -13.20
CA PHE A 89 3.07 -9.83 -12.18
C PHE A 89 4.52 -10.27 -12.49
N ALA A 90 4.72 -11.56 -12.78
CA ALA A 90 6.05 -12.08 -13.12
C ALA A 90 6.61 -11.42 -14.38
N HIS A 91 5.77 -11.21 -15.41
CA HIS A 91 6.14 -10.49 -16.63
C HIS A 91 6.58 -9.05 -16.33
N ASN A 92 5.76 -8.30 -15.58
CA ASN A 92 6.05 -6.92 -15.21
C ASN A 92 7.38 -6.81 -14.44
N LEU A 93 7.64 -7.71 -13.49
CA LEU A 93 8.90 -7.73 -12.75
C LEU A 93 10.09 -7.99 -13.67
N ALA A 94 10.00 -8.98 -14.56
CA ALA A 94 11.06 -9.31 -15.50
C ALA A 94 11.38 -8.14 -16.45
N GLN A 95 10.36 -7.34 -16.81
CA GLN A 95 10.49 -6.16 -17.67
C GLN A 95 10.72 -4.86 -16.88
N ARG A 96 10.81 -4.90 -15.54
CA ARG A 96 10.89 -3.71 -14.65
C ARG A 96 9.75 -2.72 -14.92
N GLN A 97 8.56 -3.23 -15.18
CA GLN A 97 7.36 -2.45 -15.50
C GLN A 97 6.37 -2.45 -14.33
N ILE A 98 5.64 -1.36 -14.18
CA ILE A 98 4.55 -1.25 -13.22
C ILE A 98 3.25 -1.79 -13.81
N ALA A 99 2.37 -2.28 -12.96
CA ALA A 99 0.99 -2.55 -13.34
C ALA A 99 0.21 -1.24 -13.53
N ARG A 100 -0.77 -1.25 -14.43
CA ARG A 100 -1.65 -0.08 -14.61
C ARG A 100 -2.55 0.09 -13.37
N ALA A 101 -2.55 1.29 -12.82
CA ALA A 101 -3.44 1.64 -11.74
C ALA A 101 -4.84 2.06 -12.28
N PRO A 102 -5.93 1.76 -11.55
CA PRO A 102 -7.25 2.24 -11.91
C PRO A 102 -7.31 3.77 -11.84
N ALA A 103 -7.94 4.40 -12.84
CA ALA A 103 -8.08 5.85 -12.90
C ALA A 103 -9.33 6.38 -12.19
N ARG A 104 -10.25 5.50 -11.78
CA ARG A 104 -11.58 5.83 -11.26
C ARG A 104 -11.60 5.95 -9.74
N LEU A 105 -12.42 6.87 -9.22
CA LEU A 105 -12.75 6.95 -7.79
C LEU A 105 -13.71 5.80 -7.40
N VAL A 106 -13.48 5.22 -6.23
CA VAL A 106 -14.32 4.19 -5.62
C VAL A 106 -14.64 4.55 -4.17
N PRO A 107 -15.74 4.03 -3.59
CA PRO A 107 -16.00 4.14 -2.15
C PRO A 107 -14.85 3.58 -1.33
N ALA A 108 -14.69 4.10 -0.10
CA ALA A 108 -13.66 3.60 0.82
C ALA A 108 -13.85 2.10 1.07
N ASP A 109 -12.78 1.34 0.85
CA ASP A 109 -12.74 -0.09 1.16
C ASP A 109 -12.19 -0.29 2.58
N PRO A 110 -12.97 -0.88 3.51
CA PRO A 110 -12.54 -1.10 4.88
C PRO A 110 -11.32 -2.03 4.99
N SER A 111 -10.97 -2.74 3.94
CA SER A 111 -9.78 -3.61 3.91
C SER A 111 -8.48 -2.89 3.54
N TRP A 112 -8.50 -1.63 3.07
CA TRP A 112 -7.29 -0.88 2.74
C TRP A 112 -6.25 -0.84 3.87
N PRO A 113 -6.61 -0.63 5.16
CA PRO A 113 -5.62 -0.66 6.24
C PRO A 113 -4.91 -2.01 6.38
N ASP A 114 -5.63 -3.12 6.21
CA ASP A 114 -5.03 -4.47 6.28
C ASP A 114 -4.16 -4.76 5.06
N GLN A 115 -4.57 -4.31 3.88
CA GLN A 115 -3.77 -4.40 2.66
C GLN A 115 -2.49 -3.58 2.78
N ALA A 116 -2.58 -2.34 3.25
CA ALA A 116 -1.43 -1.47 3.50
C ALA A 116 -0.47 -2.09 4.53
N ARG A 117 -0.99 -2.70 5.59
CA ARG A 117 -0.17 -3.38 6.61
C ARG A 117 0.67 -4.51 6.02
N ARG A 118 0.13 -5.33 5.11
CA ARG A 118 0.90 -6.36 4.40
C ARG A 118 2.03 -5.74 3.58
N ILE A 119 1.74 -4.67 2.84
CA ILE A 119 2.73 -3.95 2.04
C ILE A 119 3.81 -3.33 2.93
N VAL A 120 3.43 -2.64 4.00
CA VAL A 120 4.36 -2.05 4.98
C VAL A 120 5.32 -3.11 5.55
N ASN A 121 4.80 -4.28 5.94
CA ASN A 121 5.63 -5.36 6.48
C ASN A 121 6.63 -5.88 5.42
N ARG A 122 6.22 -6.04 4.17
CA ARG A 122 7.08 -6.43 3.04
C ARG A 122 8.16 -5.39 2.80
N LEU A 123 7.79 -4.12 2.76
CA LEU A 123 8.74 -3.03 2.54
C LEU A 123 9.73 -2.87 3.70
N LYS A 124 9.30 -3.06 4.95
CA LYS A 124 10.22 -3.07 6.10
C LYS A 124 11.29 -4.14 5.97
N ILE A 125 10.94 -5.33 5.52
CA ILE A 125 11.90 -6.41 5.28
C ILE A 125 12.82 -6.05 4.10
N ALA A 126 12.25 -5.61 2.98
CA ALA A 126 13.04 -5.27 1.78
C ALA A 126 14.03 -4.11 2.01
N CYS A 127 13.62 -3.09 2.74
CA CYS A 127 14.46 -1.92 3.01
C CYS A 127 15.42 -2.14 4.20
N GLY A 128 15.08 -3.06 5.12
CA GLY A 128 15.88 -3.30 6.32
C GLY A 128 16.11 -2.02 7.15
N HIS A 129 17.31 -1.86 7.66
CA HIS A 129 17.71 -0.69 8.47
C HIS A 129 17.81 0.63 7.71
N LYS A 130 17.76 0.60 6.36
CA LYS A 130 17.79 1.80 5.52
C LYS A 130 16.47 2.57 5.54
N ALA A 131 15.36 1.92 5.88
CA ALA A 131 14.09 2.59 6.13
C ALA A 131 14.01 3.06 7.58
N LEU A 132 14.01 4.36 7.82
CA LEU A 132 13.81 4.94 9.15
C LEU A 132 12.37 4.71 9.63
N ARG A 133 11.39 4.77 8.71
CA ARG A 133 9.99 4.41 8.95
C ARG A 133 9.29 4.06 7.63
N VAL A 134 8.18 3.34 7.73
CA VAL A 134 7.34 2.97 6.58
C VAL A 134 5.88 3.20 6.99
N ASP A 135 5.18 4.07 6.26
CA ASP A 135 3.87 4.57 6.61
C ASP A 135 2.86 4.41 5.46
N HIS A 136 1.61 4.08 5.80
CA HIS A 136 0.49 4.21 4.89
C HIS A 136 0.10 5.69 4.82
N ILE A 137 0.10 6.26 3.63
CA ILE A 137 -0.20 7.68 3.38
C ILE A 137 -1.29 7.83 2.32
N GLY A 138 -1.59 9.07 1.96
CA GLY A 138 -2.55 9.38 0.89
C GLY A 138 -4.00 9.11 1.25
N SER A 139 -4.86 9.10 0.24
CA SER A 139 -6.31 9.05 0.44
C SER A 139 -6.81 7.75 1.07
N THR A 140 -6.17 6.61 0.77
CA THR A 140 -6.57 5.30 1.29
C THR A 140 -6.16 5.09 2.76
N ALA A 141 -5.27 5.95 3.29
CA ALA A 141 -4.91 5.98 4.70
C ALA A 141 -5.95 6.72 5.57
N VAL A 142 -6.78 7.56 4.95
CA VAL A 142 -7.86 8.29 5.65
C VAL A 142 -9.03 7.33 5.85
N SER A 143 -8.98 6.55 6.94
CA SER A 143 -9.95 5.49 7.25
C SER A 143 -11.09 5.97 8.16
N GLY A 144 -12.17 5.17 8.23
CA GLY A 144 -13.31 5.46 9.11
C GLY A 144 -14.36 6.40 8.49
N PHE A 145 -14.25 6.75 7.22
CA PHE A 145 -15.17 7.63 6.51
C PHE A 145 -15.70 6.94 5.23
N PRO A 146 -16.81 6.17 5.31
CA PRO A 146 -17.29 5.34 4.21
C PRO A 146 -17.65 6.13 2.95
N ASP A 147 -18.07 7.40 3.11
CA ASP A 147 -18.43 8.28 1.99
C ASP A 147 -17.21 8.95 1.32
N PHE A 148 -16.00 8.69 1.84
CA PHE A 148 -14.78 9.28 1.31
C PHE A 148 -14.27 8.48 0.11
N LEU A 149 -14.48 9.01 -1.10
CA LEU A 149 -14.02 8.37 -2.33
C LEU A 149 -12.50 8.52 -2.50
N ALA A 150 -11.86 7.44 -2.96
CA ALA A 150 -10.45 7.46 -3.36
C ALA A 150 -10.23 6.57 -4.61
N LYS A 151 -9.12 6.75 -5.29
CA LYS A 151 -8.64 5.73 -6.24
C LYS A 151 -8.17 4.53 -5.45
N ASP A 152 -8.46 3.32 -5.93
CA ASP A 152 -8.05 2.07 -5.29
C ASP A 152 -6.56 1.81 -5.51
N VAL A 153 -5.74 2.70 -4.96
CA VAL A 153 -4.27 2.67 -4.99
C VAL A 153 -3.78 2.91 -3.57
N ILE A 154 -2.95 2.01 -3.05
CA ILE A 154 -2.32 2.17 -1.74
C ILE A 154 -1.06 3.02 -1.91
N ASP A 155 -0.99 4.16 -1.23
CA ASP A 155 0.21 4.98 -1.20
C ASP A 155 1.00 4.71 0.08
N ILE A 156 2.26 4.32 -0.06
CA ILE A 156 3.19 4.07 1.05
C ILE A 156 4.34 5.06 0.97
N GLN A 157 4.73 5.60 2.12
CA GLN A 157 5.96 6.36 2.26
C GLN A 157 7.02 5.53 2.98
N VAL A 158 8.20 5.43 2.38
CA VAL A 158 9.42 4.96 3.02
C VAL A 158 10.28 6.19 3.31
N THR A 159 10.49 6.49 4.58
CA THR A 159 11.38 7.59 5.01
C THR A 159 12.80 7.06 5.10
N VAL A 160 13.71 7.74 4.43
CA VAL A 160 15.14 7.40 4.35
C VAL A 160 16.01 8.56 4.83
N GLU A 161 17.30 8.29 5.06
CA GLU A 161 18.26 9.31 5.53
C GLU A 161 18.68 10.26 4.40
N SER A 162 18.79 9.77 3.16
CA SER A 162 19.20 10.55 1.99
C SER A 162 18.64 9.97 0.69
N LEU A 163 18.74 10.72 -0.41
CA LEU A 163 18.39 10.22 -1.75
C LEU A 163 19.34 9.13 -2.22
N ASP A 164 20.61 9.14 -1.80
CA ASP A 164 21.55 8.06 -2.13
C ASP A 164 21.12 6.75 -1.51
N VAL A 165 20.66 6.79 -0.24
CA VAL A 165 20.06 5.60 0.41
C VAL A 165 18.79 5.16 -0.32
N ALA A 166 17.97 6.09 -0.82
CA ALA A 166 16.80 5.76 -1.64
C ALA A 166 17.20 5.06 -2.96
N ASP A 167 18.29 5.51 -3.58
CA ASP A 167 18.82 4.91 -4.81
C ASP A 167 19.37 3.49 -4.58
N GLU A 168 20.01 3.23 -3.45
CA GLU A 168 20.47 1.89 -3.04
C GLU A 168 19.32 0.89 -2.80
N LEU A 169 18.10 1.38 -2.54
CA LEU A 169 16.92 0.55 -2.34
C LEU A 169 16.24 0.09 -3.64
N ALA A 170 16.72 0.52 -4.82
CA ALA A 170 16.08 0.22 -6.10
C ALA A 170 15.95 -1.29 -6.37
N GLU A 171 17.03 -2.06 -6.20
CA GLU A 171 17.00 -3.51 -6.43
C GLU A 171 16.25 -4.29 -5.32
N PRO A 172 16.43 -3.99 -4.01
CA PRO A 172 15.59 -4.58 -2.97
C PRO A 172 14.08 -4.36 -3.17
N LEU A 173 13.68 -3.16 -3.59
CA LEU A 173 12.28 -2.83 -3.85
C LEU A 173 11.77 -3.54 -5.12
N LEU A 174 12.58 -3.64 -6.18
CA LEU A 174 12.24 -4.42 -7.35
C LEU A 174 11.99 -5.89 -6.98
N ALA A 175 12.88 -6.49 -6.19
CA ALA A 175 12.72 -7.88 -5.72
C ALA A 175 11.45 -8.06 -4.88
N ALA A 176 11.04 -7.03 -4.12
CA ALA A 176 9.81 -7.02 -3.34
C ALA A 176 8.54 -6.77 -4.19
N GLY A 177 8.66 -6.52 -5.49
CA GLY A 177 7.52 -6.33 -6.39
C GLY A 177 7.26 -4.89 -6.82
N TYR A 178 8.21 -3.96 -6.58
CA TYR A 178 8.03 -2.52 -6.79
C TYR A 178 9.14 -1.94 -7.70
N PRO A 179 9.04 -2.07 -9.03
CA PRO A 179 9.95 -1.41 -9.96
C PRO A 179 9.90 0.11 -9.84
N ARG A 180 11.02 0.76 -10.13
CA ARG A 180 11.17 2.22 -10.04
C ARG A 180 10.54 2.95 -11.22
N LEU A 181 9.97 4.13 -10.94
CA LEU A 181 9.50 5.11 -11.92
C LEU A 181 10.57 6.20 -12.09
N GLU A 182 11.48 6.02 -13.01
CA GLU A 182 12.67 6.88 -13.19
C GLU A 182 12.33 8.34 -13.54
N HIS A 183 11.18 8.57 -14.18
CA HIS A 183 10.75 9.90 -14.61
C HIS A 183 10.07 10.72 -13.52
N ILE A 184 9.79 10.14 -12.34
CA ILE A 184 9.17 10.84 -11.21
C ILE A 184 10.20 11.03 -10.12
N THR A 185 10.81 12.20 -10.09
CA THR A 185 11.95 12.51 -9.22
C THR A 185 11.65 13.52 -8.12
N GLN A 186 10.49 14.18 -8.16
CA GLN A 186 10.13 15.22 -7.20
C GLN A 186 8.61 15.30 -6.98
N ASP A 187 8.22 15.88 -5.86
CA ASP A 187 6.87 16.38 -5.60
C ASP A 187 6.75 17.83 -6.10
N THR A 188 5.54 18.33 -6.32
CA THR A 188 5.32 19.74 -6.59
C THR A 188 5.69 20.57 -5.38
N GLU A 189 6.55 21.55 -5.57
CA GLU A 189 6.97 22.48 -4.53
C GLU A 189 5.78 23.24 -3.95
N LYS A 190 5.78 23.44 -2.64
CA LYS A 190 4.81 24.27 -1.94
C LYS A 190 5.51 25.42 -1.27
N THR A 191 5.07 26.63 -1.58
CA THR A 191 5.57 27.82 -0.89
C THR A 191 5.10 27.79 0.55
N ASP A 192 6.04 27.90 1.49
CA ASP A 192 5.71 27.95 2.91
C ASP A 192 5.92 29.36 3.46
N ALA A 193 4.81 30.05 3.75
CA ALA A 193 4.84 31.36 4.42
C ALA A 193 5.47 31.31 5.82
N ARG A 194 5.71 30.13 6.37
CA ARG A 194 6.33 29.89 7.68
C ARG A 194 7.84 29.73 7.61
N SER A 195 8.45 29.85 6.43
CA SER A 195 9.92 29.89 6.29
C SER A 195 10.56 30.97 7.18
N THR A 196 9.78 32.00 7.54
CA THR A 196 10.16 33.06 8.44
C THR A 196 10.07 32.69 9.94
N VAL A 197 9.50 31.54 10.30
CA VAL A 197 9.21 31.16 11.69
C VAL A 197 10.12 30.04 12.21
N GLY A 198 11.13 29.65 11.46
CA GLY A 198 12.20 28.78 11.96
C GLY A 198 11.91 27.31 12.08
N ARG A 199 10.76 26.83 11.58
CA ARG A 199 10.43 25.39 11.62
C ARG A 199 11.06 24.60 10.48
N TYR A 200 11.27 25.24 9.34
CA TYR A 200 11.94 24.74 8.15
C TYR A 200 12.75 25.83 7.51
N ASP A 201 13.99 25.96 7.92
CA ASP A 201 14.92 26.93 7.37
C ASP A 201 15.21 26.77 5.87
N HIS A 202 14.56 25.78 5.22
CA HIS A 202 14.93 25.31 3.88
C HIS A 202 13.74 25.01 2.96
N THR A 203 12.52 25.40 3.29
CA THR A 203 11.32 25.07 2.47
C THR A 203 11.35 25.68 1.08
N ASP A 204 12.13 26.74 0.88
CA ASP A 204 12.27 27.44 -0.41
C ASP A 204 13.26 26.74 -1.37
N SER A 205 13.90 25.66 -0.93
CA SER A 205 14.82 24.91 -1.78
C SER A 205 14.07 23.83 -2.57
N ALA A 206 14.03 23.95 -3.90
CA ALA A 206 13.50 22.94 -4.79
C ALA A 206 14.08 21.53 -4.53
N ALA A 207 15.33 21.45 -4.07
CA ALA A 207 15.99 20.18 -3.74
C ALA A 207 15.29 19.38 -2.65
N LEU A 208 14.63 20.06 -1.70
CA LEU A 208 13.94 19.40 -0.58
C LEU A 208 12.59 18.74 -0.99
N TRP A 209 12.18 18.94 -2.23
CA TRP A 209 10.99 18.29 -2.80
C TRP A 209 11.34 17.07 -3.65
N HIS A 210 12.62 16.75 -3.80
CA HIS A 210 13.05 15.54 -4.49
C HIS A 210 12.63 14.29 -3.72
N LYS A 211 12.41 13.22 -4.48
CA LYS A 211 12.05 11.89 -3.98
C LYS A 211 12.45 10.81 -4.97
N ARG A 212 12.24 9.55 -4.59
CA ARG A 212 12.18 8.43 -5.54
C ARG A 212 10.80 7.80 -5.46
N VAL A 213 10.34 7.27 -6.58
CA VAL A 213 9.02 6.62 -6.66
C VAL A 213 9.17 5.24 -7.25
N HIS A 214 8.56 4.28 -6.60
CA HIS A 214 8.36 2.93 -7.07
C HIS A 214 6.86 2.65 -7.14
N ALA A 215 6.44 1.68 -7.95
CA ALA A 215 5.04 1.27 -7.95
C ALA A 215 4.93 -0.24 -8.16
N SER A 216 3.77 -0.79 -7.80
CA SER A 216 3.54 -2.22 -7.85
C SER A 216 3.60 -2.77 -9.28
N ALA A 217 4.32 -3.87 -9.45
CA ALA A 217 4.23 -4.73 -10.63
C ALA A 217 2.99 -5.64 -10.60
N ASP A 218 2.36 -5.79 -9.41
CA ASP A 218 1.18 -6.63 -9.19
C ASP A 218 -0.10 -5.93 -9.66
N PRO A 219 -0.78 -6.44 -10.71
CA PRO A 219 -2.03 -5.86 -11.18
C PRO A 219 -3.19 -6.03 -10.18
N GLY A 220 -3.08 -6.97 -9.25
CA GLY A 220 -4.12 -7.23 -8.24
C GLY A 220 -4.06 -6.28 -7.04
N ARG A 221 -2.96 -5.47 -6.90
CA ARG A 221 -2.87 -4.46 -5.84
C ARG A 221 -2.02 -3.27 -6.27
N PRO A 222 -2.60 -2.31 -6.96
CA PRO A 222 -1.93 -1.05 -7.31
C PRO A 222 -1.42 -0.35 -6.06
N THR A 223 -0.13 -0.01 -6.07
CA THR A 223 0.55 0.61 -4.94
C THR A 223 1.60 1.57 -5.45
N ASN A 224 1.70 2.76 -4.85
CA ASN A 224 2.83 3.65 -5.03
C ASN A 224 3.69 3.63 -3.75
N VAL A 225 4.99 3.60 -3.92
CA VAL A 225 5.97 3.67 -2.83
C VAL A 225 6.83 4.90 -3.04
N HIS A 226 6.67 5.89 -2.16
CA HIS A 226 7.38 7.16 -2.21
C HIS A 226 8.55 7.10 -1.21
N LEU A 227 9.78 7.19 -1.70
CA LEU A 227 10.95 7.33 -0.85
C LEU A 227 11.26 8.81 -0.68
N ARG A 228 11.17 9.31 0.56
CA ARG A 228 11.41 10.71 0.92
C ARG A 228 12.41 10.82 2.05
N VAL A 229 13.19 11.87 2.02
CA VAL A 229 14.23 12.11 3.03
C VAL A 229 13.61 12.60 4.32
N HIS A 230 14.08 12.06 5.43
CA HIS A 230 13.63 12.45 6.77
C HIS A 230 13.78 13.95 7.02
N GLY A 231 12.74 14.54 7.59
CA GLY A 231 12.71 15.96 7.92
C GLY A 231 12.45 16.91 6.74
N TRP A 232 12.41 16.42 5.50
CA TRP A 232 12.09 17.28 4.36
C TRP A 232 10.58 17.60 4.32
N PRO A 233 10.21 18.78 3.74
CA PRO A 233 8.82 19.24 3.75
C PRO A 233 7.86 18.26 3.06
N ASN A 234 8.25 17.61 1.96
CA ASN A 234 7.42 16.64 1.28
C ASN A 234 7.22 15.35 2.10
N GLN A 235 8.21 14.93 2.87
CA GLN A 235 8.12 13.78 3.77
C GLN A 235 7.13 14.06 4.91
N GLN A 236 7.26 15.23 5.53
CA GLN A 236 6.42 15.59 6.67
C GLN A 236 4.98 15.89 6.24
N PHE A 237 4.80 16.60 5.13
CA PHE A 237 3.47 16.92 4.63
C PHE A 237 2.66 15.66 4.28
N ALA A 238 3.29 14.62 3.76
CA ALA A 238 2.58 13.37 3.45
C ALA A 238 1.98 12.70 4.70
N LEU A 239 2.65 12.80 5.86
CA LEU A 239 2.13 12.32 7.15
C LEU A 239 1.08 13.26 7.72
N LEU A 240 1.41 14.55 7.77
CA LEU A 240 0.52 15.58 8.26
C LEU A 240 -0.82 15.57 7.55
N PHE A 241 -0.81 15.37 6.24
CA PHE A 241 -2.01 15.37 5.39
C PHE A 241 -3.04 14.32 5.83
N VAL A 242 -2.59 13.12 6.18
CA VAL A 242 -3.48 12.05 6.66
C VAL A 242 -4.11 12.43 8.00
N ASP A 243 -3.29 12.88 8.95
CA ASP A 243 -3.75 13.23 10.29
C ASP A 243 -4.67 14.47 10.26
N TRP A 244 -4.30 15.48 9.44
CA TRP A 244 -5.11 16.67 9.25
C TRP A 244 -6.47 16.35 8.66
N LEU A 245 -6.55 15.53 7.61
CA LEU A 245 -7.82 15.09 7.04
C LEU A 245 -8.64 14.24 8.02
N ALA A 246 -8.00 13.38 8.81
CA ALA A 246 -8.68 12.59 9.82
C ALA A 246 -9.34 13.48 10.90
N ALA A 247 -8.67 14.55 11.30
CA ALA A 247 -9.14 15.45 12.34
C ALA A 247 -10.12 16.55 11.84
N ASN A 248 -10.14 16.85 10.53
CA ASN A 248 -10.86 18.02 9.98
C ASN A 248 -11.94 17.61 8.96
N PRO A 249 -13.21 17.45 9.37
CA PRO A 249 -14.31 17.07 8.48
C PRO A 249 -14.47 18.00 7.27
N GLY A 250 -14.41 19.32 7.47
CA GLY A 250 -14.52 20.30 6.37
C GLY A 250 -13.42 20.15 5.33
N ALA A 251 -12.18 19.88 5.76
CA ALA A 251 -11.08 19.64 4.83
C ALA A 251 -11.27 18.33 4.02
N ARG A 252 -11.90 17.30 4.61
CA ARG A 252 -12.25 16.07 3.88
C ARG A 252 -13.32 16.32 2.82
N GLU A 253 -14.37 17.10 3.15
CA GLU A 253 -15.44 17.46 2.23
C GLU A 253 -14.92 18.29 1.05
N ASP A 254 -14.08 19.30 1.34
CA ASP A 254 -13.40 20.11 0.33
C ASP A 254 -12.57 19.21 -0.60
N TYR A 255 -11.75 18.32 -0.01
CA TYR A 255 -10.88 17.42 -0.79
C TYR A 255 -11.69 16.41 -1.61
N LEU A 256 -12.79 15.90 -1.08
CA LEU A 256 -13.70 15.02 -1.82
C LEU A 256 -14.28 15.75 -3.05
N THR A 257 -14.74 16.98 -2.86
CA THR A 257 -15.26 17.82 -3.96
C THR A 257 -14.22 18.01 -5.06
N VAL A 258 -13.00 18.39 -4.67
CA VAL A 258 -11.87 18.57 -5.61
C VAL A 258 -11.53 17.26 -6.35
N LYS A 259 -11.55 16.12 -5.67
CA LYS A 259 -11.31 14.82 -6.31
C LYS A 259 -12.39 14.47 -7.33
N CYS A 260 -13.66 14.68 -7.00
CA CYS A 260 -14.77 14.41 -7.89
C CYS A 260 -14.73 15.32 -9.13
N ASP A 261 -14.40 16.61 -8.95
CA ASP A 261 -14.24 17.55 -10.05
C ASP A 261 -13.05 17.19 -10.95
N ALA A 262 -11.93 16.83 -10.35
CA ALA A 262 -10.74 16.38 -11.08
C ALA A 262 -11.01 15.10 -11.87
N ASP A 263 -11.73 14.13 -11.30
CA ASP A 263 -12.08 12.88 -11.96
C ASP A 263 -12.96 13.10 -13.18
N ARG A 264 -13.97 13.99 -13.06
CA ARG A 264 -14.84 14.37 -14.20
C ARG A 264 -14.06 15.04 -15.33
N ARG A 265 -13.08 15.91 -15.01
CA ARG A 265 -12.27 16.65 -16.00
C ARG A 265 -11.18 15.80 -16.62
N ALA A 266 -10.74 14.77 -15.92
CA ALA A 266 -9.62 13.94 -16.35
C ALA A 266 -9.96 13.00 -17.49
N ASP A 267 -11.24 12.65 -17.68
CA ASP A 267 -11.71 11.71 -18.71
C ASP A 267 -10.86 10.43 -18.77
N GLY A 268 -10.54 9.88 -17.60
CA GLY A 268 -9.71 8.68 -17.44
C GLY A 268 -8.19 8.91 -17.56
N GLU A 269 -7.72 10.13 -17.83
CA GLU A 269 -6.29 10.44 -17.90
C GLU A 269 -5.70 10.80 -16.53
N LEU A 270 -4.80 9.96 -16.02
CA LEU A 270 -4.19 10.13 -14.69
C LEU A 270 -3.45 11.47 -14.55
N ALA A 271 -2.70 11.88 -15.57
CA ALA A 271 -1.95 13.14 -15.54
C ALA A 271 -2.87 14.36 -15.38
N ARG A 272 -3.97 14.41 -16.11
CA ARG A 272 -4.98 15.48 -15.99
C ARG A 272 -5.60 15.49 -14.58
N TYR A 273 -5.91 14.32 -14.03
CA TYR A 273 -6.43 14.20 -12.68
C TYR A 273 -5.47 14.79 -11.63
N VAL A 274 -4.19 14.46 -11.72
CA VAL A 274 -3.17 14.97 -10.79
C VAL A 274 -3.04 16.48 -10.90
N THR A 275 -2.89 17.01 -12.12
CA THR A 275 -2.76 18.45 -12.37
C THR A 275 -3.98 19.25 -11.88
N ALA A 276 -5.18 18.72 -12.07
CA ALA A 276 -6.42 19.42 -11.68
C ALA A 276 -6.56 19.60 -10.15
N LYS A 277 -5.89 18.77 -9.34
CA LYS A 277 -5.92 18.87 -7.87
C LYS A 277 -4.84 19.79 -7.31
N GLU A 278 -3.79 20.08 -8.05
CA GLU A 278 -2.60 20.75 -7.53
C GLU A 278 -2.89 22.12 -6.91
N PRO A 279 -3.77 22.98 -7.47
CA PRO A 279 -4.09 24.27 -6.85
C PRO A 279 -4.68 24.14 -5.44
N TRP A 280 -5.49 23.10 -5.20
CA TRP A 280 -6.05 22.85 -3.88
C TRP A 280 -4.95 22.40 -2.88
N PHE A 281 -3.97 21.64 -3.33
CA PHE A 281 -2.87 21.20 -2.47
C PHE A 281 -1.97 22.36 -2.00
N LEU A 282 -1.89 23.44 -2.75
CA LEU A 282 -1.16 24.64 -2.30
C LEU A 282 -1.84 25.29 -1.08
N ASP A 283 -3.17 25.44 -1.11
CA ASP A 283 -3.96 25.94 0.01
C ASP A 283 -3.97 24.92 1.18
N ALA A 284 -4.20 23.65 0.88
CA ALA A 284 -4.22 22.56 1.87
C ALA A 284 -2.92 22.45 2.65
N TYR A 285 -1.77 22.68 2.01
CA TYR A 285 -0.46 22.66 2.66
C TYR A 285 -0.41 23.70 3.79
N GLN A 286 -0.83 24.93 3.54
CA GLN A 286 -0.82 25.98 4.54
C GLN A 286 -1.79 25.70 5.67
N ARG A 287 -3.04 25.37 5.36
CA ARG A 287 -4.09 25.04 6.32
C ARG A 287 -3.71 23.86 7.22
N ALA A 288 -3.10 22.82 6.65
CA ALA A 288 -2.66 21.66 7.41
C ALA A 288 -1.56 22.03 8.40
N TRP A 289 -0.62 22.89 8.01
CA TRP A 289 0.42 23.32 8.92
C TRP A 289 -0.06 24.28 10.00
N GLU A 290 -1.01 25.18 9.71
CA GLU A 290 -1.67 26.01 10.72
C GLU A 290 -2.35 25.14 11.78
N TRP A 291 -3.06 24.10 11.34
CA TRP A 291 -3.64 23.11 12.25
C TRP A 291 -2.56 22.38 13.05
N ALA A 292 -1.47 21.95 12.42
CA ALA A 292 -0.37 21.27 13.08
C ALA A 292 0.25 22.11 14.19
N ASP A 293 0.41 23.40 13.98
CA ASP A 293 0.92 24.34 14.98
C ASP A 293 -0.06 24.51 16.15
N ALA A 294 -1.36 24.62 15.85
CA ALA A 294 -2.41 24.77 16.87
C ALA A 294 -2.53 23.55 17.80
N VAL A 295 -2.29 22.34 17.28
CA VAL A 295 -2.39 21.09 18.05
C VAL A 295 -1.04 20.52 18.49
N HIS A 296 0.07 21.23 18.22
CA HIS A 296 1.44 20.77 18.49
C HIS A 296 1.76 19.41 17.84
N TRP A 297 1.27 19.20 16.61
CA TRP A 297 1.49 17.97 15.87
C TRP A 297 2.97 17.64 15.69
N ARG A 298 3.30 16.35 15.74
CA ARG A 298 4.63 15.80 15.46
C ARG A 298 4.49 14.62 14.48
N PRO A 299 5.41 14.46 13.50
CA PRO A 299 5.39 13.36 12.55
C PRO A 299 5.71 11.99 13.15
#